data_fc4320824d051de216f634b6269bfaf0
#
_entry.id   fc4320824d051de216f634b6269bfaf0
#
_cell.length_a   1.000
_cell.length_b   1.000
_cell.length_c   1.000
_cell.angle_alpha   90.00
_cell.angle_beta   90.00
_cell.angle_gamma   90.00
#
_symmetry.space_group_name_H-M   'P 1'
#
loop_
_entity.id
_entity.type
_entity.pdbx_description
1 polymer ?
#
loop_
_entity_poly.entity_id
_entity_poly.type
_entity_poly.pdbx_seq_one_letter_code
_entity_poly.pdbx_strand_id
1 'polypeptide(L)'
;MSQQRSKATSWASLLQHEIKATEKKPVGKGWKTAKELQREFKVGERKLYDILAKLSREKRIERFSGFIINDSGQKATRAWYRVKRSA
;
A
#
# COMPACT_ATOMS: atom_id res chain seq x y z
N MET A 1 -30.94 9.03 -23.45
CA MET A 1 -30.47 8.73 -22.97
C MET A 1 -29.92 8.45 -22.59
N SER A 2 -29.66 8.42 -22.48
CA SER A 2 -29.01 8.04 -22.11
C SER A 2 -28.48 7.85 -21.37
N GLN A 3 -28.24 7.95 -20.90
CA GLN A 3 -27.69 7.69 -20.15
C GLN A 3 -27.62 6.76 -19.67
N GLN A 4 -27.97 6.11 -19.83
CA GLN A 4 -28.05 5.13 -19.48
C GLN A 4 -27.03 4.41 -19.51
N ARG A 5 -26.41 4.37 -20.25
CA ARG A 5 -25.33 3.83 -20.37
C ARG A 5 -24.60 4.02 -19.31
N SER A 6 -24.61 4.96 -19.13
CA SER A 6 -23.91 5.25 -18.08
C SER A 6 -24.19 4.38 -17.06
N LYS A 7 -25.02 3.87 -17.22
CA LYS A 7 -25.29 3.08 -16.44
C LYS A 7 -24.59 2.01 -16.47
N ALA A 8 -24.29 1.70 -17.53
CA ALA A 8 -23.39 0.67 -17.62
C ALA A 8 -22.29 0.93 -16.66
N THR A 9 -22.07 2.11 -16.38
CA THR A 9 -21.20 2.42 -15.33
C THR A 9 -21.91 2.02 -14.07
N SER A 10 -21.73 0.81 -13.73
CA SER A 10 -22.42 0.24 -12.62
C SER A 10 -21.97 0.86 -11.30
N TRP A 11 -22.75 0.62 -10.28
CA TRP A 11 -22.40 1.02 -8.95
C TRP A 11 -21.05 0.44 -8.53
N ALA A 12 -20.78 -0.80 -8.97
CA ALA A 12 -19.51 -1.43 -8.64
C ALA A 12 -18.33 -0.62 -9.17
N SER A 13 -18.42 -0.14 -10.40
CA SER A 13 -17.38 0.67 -10.99
C SER A 13 -17.20 1.99 -10.27
N LEU A 14 -18.29 2.66 -9.99
CA LEU A 14 -18.24 3.95 -9.31
C LEU A 14 -17.68 3.81 -7.89
N LEU A 15 -18.18 2.84 -7.16
CA LEU A 15 -17.75 2.64 -5.79
C LEU A 15 -16.29 2.23 -5.72
N GLN A 16 -15.85 1.36 -6.62
CA GLN A 16 -14.45 0.97 -6.65
C GLN A 16 -13.55 2.16 -6.92
N HIS A 17 -13.96 3.02 -7.83
CA HIS A 17 -13.17 4.20 -8.13
C HIS A 17 -13.07 5.11 -6.91
N GLU A 18 -14.18 5.35 -6.23
CA GLU A 18 -14.20 6.20 -5.05
C GLU A 18 -13.41 5.58 -3.89
N ILE A 19 -13.54 4.29 -3.72
CA ILE A 19 -12.80 3.59 -2.68
C ILE A 19 -11.31 3.73 -2.91
N LYS A 20 -10.86 3.51 -4.14
CA LYS A 20 -9.44 3.65 -4.46
C LYS A 20 -8.96 5.09 -4.30
N ALA A 21 -9.81 6.03 -4.63
CA ALA A 21 -9.45 7.43 -4.48
C ALA A 21 -9.27 7.83 -3.02
N THR A 22 -9.91 7.10 -2.10
CA THR A 22 -9.76 7.40 -0.68
C THR A 22 -8.61 6.66 -0.03
N GLU A 23 -8.01 5.71 -0.73
CA GLU A 23 -6.87 4.98 -0.19
C GLU A 23 -5.65 5.90 -0.11
N LYS A 24 -4.85 5.71 0.92
CA LYS A 24 -3.63 6.47 1.08
C LYS A 24 -2.44 5.57 0.84
N LYS A 25 -1.89 5.63 -0.34
CA LYS A 25 -0.76 4.82 -0.76
C LYS A 25 0.42 5.69 -1.14
N PRO A 26 1.63 5.17 -1.01
CA PRO A 26 2.79 5.96 -1.40
C PRO A 26 2.85 6.10 -2.93
N VAL A 27 3.43 7.21 -3.36
CA VAL A 27 3.61 7.51 -4.78
C VAL A 27 5.05 7.19 -5.15
N GLY A 28 5.24 6.62 -6.33
CA GLY A 28 6.57 6.30 -6.80
C GLY A 28 6.82 4.80 -6.85
N LYS A 29 8.03 4.43 -7.20
CA LYS A 29 8.40 3.03 -7.36
C LYS A 29 9.23 2.53 -6.18
N GLY A 30 9.29 1.23 -6.05
CA GLY A 30 10.15 0.60 -5.05
C GLY A 30 9.53 0.41 -3.68
N TRP A 31 8.29 0.85 -3.51
CA TRP A 31 7.62 0.67 -2.22
C TRP A 31 7.15 -0.78 -2.06
N LYS A 32 7.45 -1.36 -0.93
CA LYS A 32 7.03 -2.73 -0.61
C LYS A 32 6.50 -2.81 0.79
N THR A 33 5.49 -3.66 0.99
CA THR A 33 4.96 -3.89 2.33
C THR A 33 5.85 -4.90 3.04
N ALA A 34 5.71 -4.97 4.36
CA ALA A 34 6.46 -5.94 5.13
C ALA A 34 6.13 -7.37 4.68
N LYS A 35 4.88 -7.62 4.35
CA LYS A 35 4.44 -8.93 3.91
C LYS A 35 5.11 -9.33 2.59
N GLU A 36 5.24 -8.38 1.67
CA GLU A 36 5.94 -8.63 0.42
C GLU A 36 7.41 -8.93 0.65
N LEU A 37 8.04 -8.19 1.57
CA LEU A 37 9.43 -8.41 1.89
C LEU A 37 9.64 -9.77 2.55
N GLN A 38 8.74 -10.17 3.45
CA GLN A 38 8.81 -11.50 4.05
C GLN A 38 8.78 -12.59 3.00
N ARG A 39 7.89 -12.44 2.05
CA ARG A 39 7.72 -13.43 1.00
C ARG A 39 8.92 -13.47 0.07
N GLU A 40 9.41 -12.31 -0.29
CA GLU A 40 10.51 -12.20 -1.24
C GLU A 40 11.83 -12.73 -0.66
N PHE A 41 12.11 -12.41 0.59
CA PHE A 41 13.37 -12.78 1.22
C PHE A 41 13.25 -13.94 2.20
N LYS A 42 12.06 -14.49 2.34
CA LYS A 42 11.80 -15.66 3.16
C LYS A 42 12.31 -15.50 4.60
N VAL A 43 12.02 -14.36 5.19
CA VAL A 43 12.38 -14.11 6.59
C VAL A 43 11.13 -14.07 7.44
N GLY A 44 11.28 -14.38 8.71
CA GLY A 44 10.18 -14.32 9.66
C GLY A 44 9.79 -12.88 9.93
N GLU A 45 8.56 -12.71 10.38
CA GLU A 45 8.01 -11.38 10.64
C GLU A 45 8.83 -10.60 11.65
N ARG A 46 9.15 -11.23 12.76
CA ARG A 46 9.87 -10.57 13.82
C ARG A 46 11.26 -10.13 13.37
N LYS A 47 11.96 -11.02 12.70
CA LYS A 47 13.28 -10.73 12.20
C LYS A 47 13.25 -9.58 11.21
N LEU A 48 12.25 -9.60 10.34
CA LEU A 48 12.10 -8.53 9.35
C LEU A 48 11.88 -7.18 10.02
N TYR A 49 10.99 -7.13 11.01
CA TYR A 49 10.71 -5.86 11.69
C TYR A 49 11.93 -5.34 12.44
N ASP A 50 12.74 -6.24 13.01
CA ASP A 50 13.98 -5.82 13.66
C ASP A 50 14.94 -5.20 12.65
N ILE A 51 15.04 -5.81 11.48
CA ILE A 51 15.90 -5.28 10.42
C ILE A 51 15.38 -3.93 9.93
N LEU A 52 14.09 -3.84 9.72
CA LEU A 52 13.49 -2.60 9.23
C LEU A 52 13.67 -1.47 10.24
N ALA A 53 13.54 -1.78 11.52
CA ALA A 53 13.76 -0.79 12.57
C ALA A 53 15.19 -0.29 12.56
N LYS A 54 16.14 -1.20 12.39
CA LYS A 54 17.55 -0.84 12.33
C LYS A 54 17.84 0.05 11.12
N LEU A 55 17.36 -0.37 9.96
CA LEU A 55 17.58 0.39 8.72
C LEU A 55 16.92 1.76 8.78
N SER A 56 15.78 1.84 9.43
CA SER A 56 15.07 3.10 9.61
C SER A 56 15.87 4.06 10.49
N ARG A 57 16.42 3.52 11.58
CA ARG A 57 17.26 4.34 12.46
C ARG A 57 18.50 4.85 11.75
N GLU A 58 19.04 4.05 10.85
CA GLU A 58 20.22 4.42 10.07
C GLU A 58 19.86 5.30 8.89
N LYS A 59 18.57 5.59 8.72
CA LYS A 59 18.08 6.42 7.61
C LYS A 59 18.43 5.84 6.24
N ARG A 60 18.43 4.53 6.14
CA ARG A 60 18.74 3.85 4.89
C ARG A 60 17.50 3.47 4.12
N ILE A 61 16.34 3.51 4.77
CA ILE A 61 15.07 3.24 4.13
C ILE A 61 14.06 4.31 4.52
N GLU A 62 13.05 4.45 3.66
CA GLU A 62 11.94 5.36 3.92
C GLU A 62 10.73 4.53 4.32
N ARG A 63 9.88 5.08 5.14
CA ARG A 63 8.65 4.43 5.55
C ARG A 63 7.47 5.36 5.29
N PHE A 64 6.43 4.78 4.72
CA PHE A 64 5.19 5.51 4.46
C PHE A 64 4.05 4.78 5.16
N SER A 65 3.30 5.49 5.99
CA SER A 65 2.13 4.94 6.66
C SER A 65 0.88 5.42 5.97
N GLY A 66 0.03 4.50 5.58
CA GLY A 66 -1.21 4.84 4.91
C GLY A 66 -2.24 3.76 5.15
N PHE A 67 -3.16 3.62 4.23
CA PHE A 67 -4.22 2.61 4.38
C PHE A 67 -4.77 2.23 3.02
N ILE A 68 -5.37 1.05 2.99
CA ILE A 68 -6.07 0.57 1.81
C ILE A 68 -7.47 0.16 2.24
N ILE A 69 -8.33 0.00 1.27
CA ILE A 69 -9.68 -0.53 1.53
C ILE A 69 -9.65 -1.99 1.07
N ASN A 70 -9.89 -2.91 1.99
CA ASN A 70 -9.82 -4.32 1.65
C ASN A 70 -11.11 -4.79 0.95
N ASP A 71 -11.15 -6.06 0.59
CA ASP A 71 -12.27 -6.61 -0.17
C ASP A 71 -13.61 -6.50 0.56
N SER A 72 -13.58 -6.45 1.88
CA SER A 72 -14.81 -6.27 2.65
C SER A 72 -15.22 -4.81 2.77
N GLY A 73 -14.47 -3.91 2.18
CA GLY A 73 -14.78 -2.49 2.25
C GLY A 73 -14.27 -1.83 3.52
N GLN A 74 -13.45 -2.52 4.28
CA GLN A 74 -12.92 -1.99 5.53
C GLN A 74 -11.55 -1.36 5.32
N LYS A 75 -11.30 -0.33 6.11
CA LYS A 75 -10.03 0.36 6.07
C LYS A 75 -8.97 -0.47 6.79
N ALA A 76 -7.88 -0.72 6.11
CA ALA A 76 -6.76 -1.48 6.69
C ALA A 76 -5.50 -0.63 6.60
N THR A 77 -4.90 -0.37 7.74
CA THR A 77 -3.66 0.42 7.76
C THR A 77 -2.52 -0.40 7.18
N ARG A 78 -1.60 0.29 6.50
CA ARG A 78 -0.46 -0.35 5.88
C ARG A 78 0.78 0.50 6.04
N ALA A 79 1.91 -0.15 6.10
CA ALA A 79 3.19 0.54 6.05
C ALA A 79 3.94 0.02 4.84
N TRP A 80 4.51 0.93 4.09
CA TRP A 80 5.33 0.59 2.94
C TRP A 80 6.75 1.05 3.21
N TYR A 81 7.70 0.35 2.65
CA TYR A 81 9.11 0.65 2.84
C TYR A 81 9.80 0.73 1.50
N ARG A 82 10.77 1.60 1.40
CA ARG A 82 11.53 1.79 0.18
C ARG A 82 12.97 2.13 0.54
N VAL A 83 13.91 1.60 -0.23
CA VAL A 83 15.32 1.95 -0.03
C VAL A 83 15.50 3.42 -0.32
N LYS A 84 16.09 4.13 0.63
CA LYS A 84 16.31 5.55 0.47
C LYS A 84 17.50 5.77 -0.42
N ARG A 85 17.32 6.58 -1.44
CA ARG A 85 18.42 6.91 -2.30
C ARG A 85 19.26 7.97 -1.65
N SER A 86 20.52 7.66 -1.47
CA SER A 86 21.41 8.71 -1.04
C SER A 86 21.69 9.57 -2.24
N ALA A 87 21.63 10.82 -2.04
CA ALA A 87 21.88 11.78 -3.10
C ALA A 87 23.34 11.72 -3.55
#